data_83c7ecb8967c325219a286f56f5176f7
#
_entry.id   83c7ecb8967c325219a286f56f5176f7
#
_cell.length_a   1.000
_cell.length_b   1.000
_cell.length_c   1.000
_cell.angle_alpha   90.00
_cell.angle_beta   90.00
_cell.angle_gamma   90.00
#
_symmetry.space_group_name_H-M   'P 1'
#
loop_
_entity.id
_entity.type
_entity.pdbx_description
1 polymer ?
#
loop_
_entity_poly.entity_id
_entity_poly.type
_entity_poly.pdbx_seq_one_letter_code
_entity_poly.pdbx_strand_id
1 'polypeptide(L)'
;GIDISSTSVKLIEMSRAGKTFKVDSYAVEPLPANSVVDKRIEDVEAVGQSLERAVKKSGTKLKTAAVAVAGSSVITRVISMPANLTDSEMADQILIEADQYIPYDMEEVSYDFLPSARQKATRTRLMSCLQHHNEIM
;
A
#
# COMPACT_ATOMS: atom_id res chain seq x y z
N GLY A 1 10.62 -0.32 5.78
CA GLY A 1 9.17 -0.15 5.90
C GLY A 1 8.83 1.14 6.60
N ILE A 2 7.73 1.76 6.15
CA ILE A 2 7.21 2.99 6.77
C ILE A 2 5.74 2.76 7.11
N ASP A 3 5.35 3.12 8.34
CA ASP A 3 3.98 3.13 8.83
C ASP A 3 3.59 4.56 9.23
N ILE A 4 2.50 5.05 8.66
CA ILE A 4 1.94 6.37 8.95
C ILE A 4 0.60 6.15 9.68
N SER A 5 0.57 6.51 10.96
CA SER A 5 -0.63 6.45 11.81
C SER A 5 -1.20 7.85 12.05
N SER A 6 -2.28 7.96 12.79
CA SER A 6 -2.87 9.27 13.15
C SER A 6 -1.99 10.11 14.08
N THR A 7 -0.99 9.53 14.72
CA THR A 7 -0.18 10.19 15.75
C THR A 7 1.32 10.18 15.47
N SER A 8 1.79 9.33 14.58
CA SER A 8 3.23 9.20 14.33
C SER A 8 3.55 8.54 12.99
N VAL A 9 4.71 8.90 12.46
CA VAL A 9 5.41 8.17 11.42
C VAL A 9 6.43 7.24 12.07
N LYS A 10 6.42 5.98 11.66
CA LYS A 10 7.38 4.97 12.11
C LYS A 10 8.15 4.43 10.92
N LEU A 11 9.45 4.35 11.03
CA LEU A 11 10.34 3.81 10.02
C LEU A 11 11.14 2.66 10.63
N ILE A 12 11.27 1.58 9.88
CA ILE A 12 12.12 0.45 10.22
C ILE A 12 12.89 -0.03 9.00
N GLU A 13 14.19 -0.22 9.17
CA GLU A 13 15.06 -0.88 8.21
C GLU A 13 15.46 -2.24 8.74
N MET A 14 15.32 -3.26 7.92
CA MET A 14 15.64 -4.63 8.29
C MET A 14 16.44 -5.29 7.18
N SER A 15 17.43 -6.08 7.57
CA SER A 15 18.16 -7.00 6.70
C SER A 15 17.84 -8.46 7.03
N ARG A 16 18.01 -9.32 6.05
CA ARG A 16 17.82 -10.76 6.24
C ARG A 16 19.08 -11.37 6.84
N ALA A 17 18.94 -12.05 7.98
CA ALA A 17 20.00 -12.77 8.67
C ALA A 17 19.66 -14.28 8.69
N GLY A 18 19.97 -14.98 7.60
CA GLY A 18 19.62 -16.39 7.41
C GLY A 18 18.10 -16.59 7.33
N LYS A 19 17.51 -17.25 8.34
CA LYS A 19 16.06 -17.48 8.45
C LYS A 19 15.31 -16.41 9.25
N THR A 20 16.02 -15.44 9.83
CA THR A 20 15.47 -14.37 10.67
C THR A 20 15.70 -13.01 10.03
N PHE A 21 15.11 -11.97 10.62
CA PHE A 21 15.35 -10.58 10.25
C PHE A 21 16.07 -9.87 11.39
N LYS A 22 17.01 -9.02 11.04
CA LYS A 22 17.71 -8.12 11.94
C LYS A 22 17.23 -6.71 11.67
N VAL A 23 16.94 -5.95 12.72
CA VAL A 23 16.66 -4.52 12.63
C VAL A 23 18.00 -3.79 12.53
N ASP A 24 18.20 -3.05 11.47
CA ASP A 24 19.43 -2.28 11.22
C ASP A 24 19.25 -0.84 11.67
N SER A 25 18.08 -0.24 11.45
CA SER A 25 17.74 1.06 12.00
C SER A 25 16.23 1.23 12.20
N TYR A 26 15.85 2.16 13.04
CA TYR A 26 14.45 2.56 13.22
C TYR A 26 14.33 4.01 13.68
N ALA A 27 13.18 4.61 13.39
CA ALA A 27 12.84 5.92 13.92
C ALA A 27 11.32 6.02 14.15
N VAL A 28 10.94 6.83 15.12
CA VAL A 28 9.56 7.23 15.37
C VAL A 28 9.52 8.74 15.51
N GLU A 29 8.64 9.37 14.73
CA GLU A 29 8.41 10.81 14.78
C GLU A 29 6.93 11.11 15.00
N PRO A 30 6.59 12.01 15.92
CA PRO A 30 5.22 12.42 16.14
C PRO A 30 4.69 13.20 14.93
N LEU A 31 3.40 13.07 14.70
CA LEU A 31 2.64 13.90 13.78
C LEU A 31 1.89 15.00 14.53
N PRO A 32 1.75 16.20 13.95
CA PRO A 32 0.83 17.20 14.46
C PRO A 32 -0.61 16.67 14.51
N ALA A 33 -1.43 17.19 15.41
CA ALA A 33 -2.82 16.79 15.52
C ALA A 33 -3.56 17.05 14.19
N ASN A 34 -4.44 16.13 13.84
CA ASN A 34 -5.27 16.18 12.63
C ASN A 34 -4.51 16.11 11.29
N SER A 35 -3.20 15.83 11.28
CA SER A 35 -2.47 15.61 10.03
C SER A 35 -2.93 14.34 9.30
N VAL A 36 -3.41 13.35 10.05
CA VAL A 36 -4.01 12.11 9.53
C VAL A 36 -5.30 11.84 10.29
N VAL A 37 -6.42 11.82 9.57
CA VAL A 37 -7.77 11.59 10.11
C VAL A 37 -8.39 10.42 9.36
N ASP A 38 -8.95 9.46 10.07
CA ASP A 38 -9.60 8.27 9.51
C ASP A 38 -8.74 7.54 8.45
N LYS A 39 -7.43 7.47 8.70
CA LYS A 39 -6.40 6.88 7.82
C LYS A 39 -6.17 7.65 6.51
N ARG A 40 -6.65 8.86 6.40
CA ARG A 40 -6.40 9.77 5.28
C ARG A 40 -5.43 10.86 5.70
N ILE A 41 -4.48 11.17 4.85
CA ILE A 41 -3.55 12.27 5.05
C ILE A 41 -4.30 13.56 4.69
N GLU A 42 -4.57 14.40 5.69
CA GLU A 42 -5.22 15.70 5.52
C GLU A 42 -4.20 16.84 5.38
N ASP A 43 -3.03 16.68 6.02
CA ASP A 43 -1.93 17.64 5.92
C ASP A 43 -0.67 16.92 5.38
N VAL A 44 -0.51 16.98 4.05
CA VAL A 44 0.60 16.34 3.33
C VAL A 44 1.94 16.95 3.74
N GLU A 45 1.99 18.27 3.97
CA GLU A 45 3.23 18.97 4.32
C GLU A 45 3.72 18.56 5.72
N ALA A 46 2.84 18.54 6.71
CA ALA A 46 3.17 18.12 8.07
C ALA A 46 3.63 16.67 8.14
N VAL A 47 2.96 15.78 7.39
CA VAL A 47 3.35 14.37 7.28
C VAL A 47 4.70 14.24 6.57
N GLY A 48 4.92 14.98 5.49
CA GLY A 48 6.19 15.02 4.75
C GLY A 48 7.36 15.45 5.62
N GLN A 49 7.20 16.54 6.38
CA GLN A 49 8.22 17.02 7.32
C GLN A 49 8.53 16.01 8.44
N SER A 50 7.50 15.33 8.95
CA SER A 50 7.70 14.29 9.97
C SER A 50 8.40 13.07 9.40
N LEU A 51 8.08 12.69 8.17
CA LEU A 51 8.76 11.62 7.45
C LEU A 51 10.23 11.97 7.18
N GLU A 52 10.54 13.20 6.76
CA GLU A 52 11.91 13.66 6.57
C GLU A 52 12.71 13.57 7.87
N ARG A 53 12.14 14.01 8.99
CA ARG A 53 12.78 13.88 10.31
C ARG A 53 13.02 12.41 10.68
N ALA A 54 12.05 11.52 10.42
CA ALA A 54 12.19 10.10 10.69
C ALA A 54 13.33 9.48 9.86
N VAL A 55 13.41 9.79 8.57
CA VAL A 55 14.49 9.33 7.69
C VAL A 55 15.85 9.82 8.19
N LYS A 56 15.95 11.11 8.53
CA LYS A 56 17.18 11.72 9.05
C LYS A 56 17.62 11.09 10.37
N LYS A 57 16.68 10.85 11.28
CA LYS A 57 16.93 10.25 12.60
C LYS A 57 17.32 8.79 12.52
N SER A 58 16.74 8.02 11.59
CA SER A 58 17.09 6.61 11.38
C SER A 58 18.50 6.42 10.82
N GLY A 59 19.02 7.42 10.10
CA GLY A 59 20.33 7.33 9.43
C GLY A 59 20.35 6.35 8.24
N THR A 60 19.18 5.89 7.77
CA THR A 60 19.09 4.99 6.63
C THR A 60 19.66 5.63 5.35
N LYS A 61 20.31 4.80 4.54
CA LYS A 61 20.82 5.20 3.22
C LYS A 61 19.95 4.68 2.07
N LEU A 62 18.92 3.93 2.40
CA LEU A 62 17.99 3.39 1.41
C LEU A 62 17.17 4.52 0.76
N LYS A 63 16.92 4.38 -0.54
CA LYS A 63 16.15 5.34 -1.36
C LYS A 63 14.74 4.87 -1.69
N THR A 64 14.43 3.63 -1.34
CA THR A 64 13.12 3.01 -1.57
C THR A 64 12.53 2.51 -0.26
N ALA A 65 11.23 2.59 -0.13
CA ALA A 65 10.52 2.12 1.05
C ALA A 65 9.22 1.39 0.66
N ALA A 66 8.83 0.43 1.47
CA ALA A 66 7.50 -0.16 1.44
C ALA A 66 6.59 0.61 2.40
N VAL A 67 5.43 1.02 1.92
CA VAL A 67 4.39 1.70 2.70
C VAL A 67 3.10 0.94 2.53
N ALA A 68 2.34 0.77 3.62
CA ALA A 68 1.01 0.19 3.57
C ALA A 68 -0.04 1.31 3.51
N VAL A 69 -0.99 1.16 2.61
CA VAL A 69 -2.19 1.99 2.53
C VAL A 69 -3.39 1.22 3.07
N ALA A 70 -4.31 1.91 3.73
CA ALA A 70 -5.47 1.30 4.36
C ALA A 70 -6.65 2.29 4.40
N GLY A 71 -7.83 1.79 4.77
CA GLY A 71 -9.03 2.60 4.94
C GLY A 71 -9.90 2.66 3.69
N SER A 72 -10.65 3.73 3.52
CA SER A 72 -11.60 3.92 2.42
C SER A 72 -10.96 4.05 1.04
N SER A 73 -9.65 4.31 1.00
CA SER A 73 -8.87 4.39 -0.24
C SER A 73 -8.47 3.02 -0.80
N VAL A 74 -8.79 1.93 -0.09
CA VAL A 74 -8.42 0.56 -0.52
C VAL A 74 -9.66 -0.30 -0.60
N ILE A 75 -9.94 -0.83 -1.78
CA ILE A 75 -10.99 -1.82 -2.03
C ILE A 75 -10.32 -3.19 -2.16
N THR A 76 -10.71 -4.13 -1.32
CA THR A 76 -10.23 -5.52 -1.41
C THR A 76 -11.39 -6.44 -1.72
N ARG A 77 -11.28 -7.24 -2.78
CA ARG A 77 -12.28 -8.22 -3.20
C ARG A 77 -11.65 -9.59 -3.43
N VAL A 78 -12.44 -10.61 -3.24
CA VAL A 78 -12.10 -11.98 -3.63
C VAL A 78 -12.99 -12.35 -4.80
N ILE A 79 -12.38 -12.59 -5.95
CA ILE A 79 -13.07 -12.96 -7.19
C ILE A 79 -12.78 -14.44 -7.48
N SER A 80 -13.81 -15.19 -7.85
CA SER A 80 -13.67 -16.60 -8.22
C SER A 80 -13.53 -16.72 -9.73
N MET A 81 -12.45 -17.38 -10.18
CA MET A 81 -12.12 -17.54 -11.59
C MET A 81 -11.80 -19.00 -11.93
N PRO A 82 -11.93 -19.41 -13.20
CA PRO A 82 -11.47 -20.73 -13.64
C PRO A 82 -9.97 -20.93 -13.35
N ALA A 83 -9.60 -22.12 -12.88
CA ALA A 83 -8.23 -22.42 -12.47
C ALA A 83 -7.26 -22.67 -13.65
N ASN A 84 -7.76 -22.69 -14.87
CA ASN A 84 -7.00 -22.96 -16.08
C ASN A 84 -6.58 -21.71 -16.86
N LEU A 85 -6.83 -20.52 -16.31
CA LEU A 85 -6.41 -19.25 -16.93
C LEU A 85 -4.91 -19.06 -16.75
N THR A 86 -4.28 -18.54 -17.78
CA THR A 86 -2.92 -17.98 -17.68
C THR A 86 -2.91 -16.67 -16.91
N ASP A 87 -1.75 -16.21 -16.44
CA ASP A 87 -1.64 -14.94 -15.72
C ASP A 87 -2.15 -13.74 -16.56
N SER A 88 -1.95 -13.76 -17.88
CA SER A 88 -2.45 -12.73 -18.79
C SER A 88 -3.98 -12.77 -18.90
N GLU A 89 -4.56 -13.94 -19.14
CA GLU A 89 -6.01 -14.11 -19.21
C GLU A 89 -6.69 -13.76 -17.88
N MET A 90 -6.01 -14.06 -16.77
CA MET A 90 -6.48 -13.68 -15.42
C MET A 90 -6.48 -12.17 -15.25
N ALA A 91 -5.42 -11.47 -15.70
CA ALA A 91 -5.35 -10.01 -15.64
C ALA A 91 -6.48 -9.35 -16.46
N ASP A 92 -6.71 -9.83 -17.67
CA ASP A 92 -7.79 -9.33 -18.54
C ASP A 92 -9.17 -9.56 -17.92
N GLN A 93 -9.42 -10.76 -17.36
CA GLN A 93 -10.66 -11.07 -16.69
C GLN A 93 -10.89 -10.24 -15.44
N ILE A 94 -9.83 -9.96 -14.66
CA ILE A 94 -9.88 -9.10 -13.47
C ILE A 94 -10.30 -7.68 -13.84
N LEU A 95 -9.78 -7.12 -14.92
CA LEU A 95 -10.17 -5.79 -15.39
C LEU A 95 -11.67 -5.70 -15.68
N ILE A 96 -12.23 -6.70 -16.36
CA ILE A 96 -13.65 -6.75 -16.67
C ILE A 96 -14.50 -6.86 -15.40
N GLU A 97 -14.07 -7.70 -14.46
CA GLU A 97 -14.79 -7.88 -13.19
C GLU A 97 -14.63 -6.67 -12.26
N ALA A 98 -13.46 -6.02 -12.27
CA ALA A 98 -13.16 -4.87 -11.42
C ALA A 98 -14.10 -3.69 -11.70
N ASP A 99 -14.44 -3.43 -12.95
CA ASP A 99 -15.36 -2.37 -13.37
C ASP A 99 -16.75 -2.48 -12.69
N GLN A 100 -17.16 -3.69 -12.31
CA GLN A 100 -18.43 -3.92 -11.60
C GLN A 100 -18.37 -3.57 -10.09
N TYR A 101 -17.18 -3.52 -9.51
CA TYR A 101 -16.99 -3.37 -8.05
C TYR A 101 -16.31 -2.07 -7.66
N ILE A 102 -15.62 -1.43 -8.60
CA ILE A 102 -14.86 -0.20 -8.36
C ILE A 102 -15.68 0.97 -8.89
N PRO A 103 -16.21 1.87 -8.04
CA PRO A 103 -17.03 3.01 -8.45
C PRO A 103 -16.21 4.21 -8.94
N TYR A 104 -15.06 3.96 -9.54
CA TYR A 104 -14.11 4.94 -10.04
C TYR A 104 -13.60 4.52 -11.40
N ASP A 105 -13.14 5.47 -12.20
CA ASP A 105 -12.52 5.18 -13.48
C ASP A 105 -11.24 4.34 -13.25
N MET A 106 -11.06 3.29 -14.04
CA MET A 106 -9.90 2.39 -13.92
C MET A 106 -8.57 3.10 -14.22
N GLU A 107 -8.60 4.24 -14.91
CA GLU A 107 -7.43 5.09 -15.14
C GLU A 107 -6.99 5.84 -13.87
N GLU A 108 -7.90 6.04 -12.91
CA GLU A 108 -7.64 6.70 -11.63
C GLU A 108 -7.25 5.72 -10.52
N VAL A 109 -7.28 4.43 -10.79
CA VAL A 109 -7.11 3.37 -9.79
C VAL A 109 -5.85 2.54 -10.06
N SER A 110 -5.00 2.41 -9.06
CA SER A 110 -3.95 1.37 -9.07
C SER A 110 -4.50 0.07 -8.53
N TYR A 111 -4.40 -1.01 -9.29
CA TYR A 111 -4.86 -2.34 -8.87
C TYR A 111 -3.72 -3.35 -8.90
N ASP A 112 -3.84 -4.34 -8.06
CA ASP A 112 -2.97 -5.52 -8.01
C ASP A 112 -3.77 -6.74 -7.58
N PHE A 113 -3.31 -7.94 -7.92
CA PHE A 113 -4.00 -9.17 -7.58
C PHE A 113 -3.02 -10.28 -7.18
N LEU A 114 -3.51 -11.18 -6.34
CA LEU A 114 -2.77 -12.35 -5.89
C LEU A 114 -3.61 -13.62 -6.09
N PRO A 115 -3.15 -14.56 -6.94
CA PRO A 115 -3.77 -15.87 -7.05
C PRO A 115 -3.67 -16.62 -5.73
N SER A 116 -4.79 -17.17 -5.25
CA SER A 116 -4.78 -17.99 -4.03
C SER A 116 -4.82 -19.47 -4.36
N ALA A 117 -3.75 -20.18 -4.07
CA ALA A 117 -3.51 -21.58 -4.45
C ALA A 117 -4.35 -22.63 -3.67
N ARG A 118 -5.37 -22.24 -2.90
CA ARG A 118 -5.98 -23.16 -1.91
C ARG A 118 -7.26 -23.89 -2.30
N GLN A 119 -7.81 -23.75 -3.51
CA GLN A 119 -8.94 -24.59 -3.96
C GLN A 119 -9.01 -24.68 -5.49
N LYS A 120 -9.70 -25.73 -6.01
CA LYS A 120 -9.96 -25.97 -7.45
C LYS A 120 -10.68 -24.81 -8.21
N ALA A 121 -10.98 -23.71 -7.56
CA ALA A 121 -11.31 -22.42 -8.12
C ALA A 121 -10.26 -21.42 -7.62
N THR A 122 -9.57 -20.78 -8.53
CA THR A 122 -8.59 -19.75 -8.18
C THR A 122 -9.34 -18.56 -7.56
N ARG A 123 -9.06 -18.28 -6.28
CA ARG A 123 -9.55 -17.06 -5.63
C ARG A 123 -8.49 -15.99 -5.83
N THR A 124 -8.82 -15.00 -6.60
CA THR A 124 -7.96 -13.83 -6.79
C THR A 124 -8.39 -12.73 -5.83
N ARG A 125 -7.44 -12.15 -5.13
CA ARG A 125 -7.66 -11.00 -4.27
C ARG A 125 -7.28 -9.75 -5.04
N LEU A 126 -8.27 -8.97 -5.42
CA LEU A 126 -8.07 -7.67 -6.03
C LEU A 126 -7.81 -6.64 -4.91
N MET A 127 -6.71 -5.90 -5.02
CA MET A 127 -6.46 -4.69 -4.24
C MET A 127 -6.46 -3.52 -5.19
N SER A 128 -7.34 -2.56 -4.98
CA SER A 128 -7.29 -1.28 -5.67
C SER A 128 -6.90 -0.18 -4.69
N CYS A 129 -6.06 0.73 -5.12
CA CYS A 129 -5.70 1.93 -4.38
C CYS A 129 -6.05 3.15 -5.24
N LEU A 130 -6.83 4.07 -4.70
CA LEU A 130 -7.08 5.34 -5.35
C LEU A 130 -5.78 6.15 -5.39
N GLN A 131 -5.28 6.42 -6.59
CA GLN A 131 -4.25 7.43 -6.78
C GLN A 131 -4.93 8.80 -6.82
N HIS A 132 -4.78 9.60 -5.76
CA HIS A 132 -4.99 11.02 -5.90
C HIS A 132 -3.83 11.59 -6.69
N HIS A 133 -4.08 11.88 -7.96
CA HIS A 133 -3.20 12.71 -8.76
C HIS A 133 -3.34 14.15 -8.25
N ASN A 134 -2.58 14.51 -7.22
CA ASN A 134 -2.28 15.91 -6.98
C ASN A 134 -1.13 16.26 -7.93
N GLU A 135 -1.46 16.85 -9.06
CA GLU A 135 -0.50 17.66 -9.83
C GLU A 135 0.03 18.74 -8.88
N ILE A 136 1.23 18.52 -8.40
CA ILE A 136 2.03 19.62 -7.82
C ILE A 136 2.66 20.31 -9.03
N MET A 137 2.05 21.43 -9.45
CA MET A 137 2.75 22.44 -10.25
C MET A 137 3.79 23.15 -9.39
#